data_a53eb834c2e24070d40518fa6b4a5be7
#
_entry.id   a53eb834c2e24070d40518fa6b4a5be7
#
_cell.length_a   1.000
_cell.length_b   1.000
_cell.length_c   1.000
_cell.angle_alpha   90.00
_cell.angle_beta   90.00
_cell.angle_gamma   90.00
#
_symmetry.space_group_name_H-M   'P 1'
#
loop_
_entity.id
_entity.type
_entity.pdbx_description
1 polymer ?
#
loop_
_entity_poly.entity_id
_entity_poly.type
_entity_poly.pdbx_seq_one_letter_code
_entity_poly.pdbx_strand_id
1 'polypeptide(L)'
;MAVFLMVGAAANATPAQDQQNNLRQQIDEIQKQIDAYRASIGDLKQQGNTLKREISLLDSKMKAAQLEIQRTALNIKQAEQEISDKNLALGQAELKLSRKRELIGKYVQAIYELDQQGTLEMILSNEKLSDIFDRVSSLQSVQEGIQESLTAIQQSKVALESDKQILEDRIDELNQLKVLQEIQRRAVVAQQGEKSDLLAQTKGQESNYQALLKKAKADAESIRKNLYLLEGVGLSMTLEKAYQYAKKASDLTGIRPAFLLAALKNESSWGEKVGTGTWRKDMHIRDQKAFIQICDELNLDPDKTPVSRKPSYGWGGAMGPAQFLPSVWLSYRDRVAELTGHNPPDPWDIEDAFVAASVKLTQAGAAAQNYNAEWKSAQIYFAGSRWNNPTYYFYGDQVMEMAAVIQDQLNIIIR
;
A
#
# COMPACT_ATOMS: atom_id res chain seq x y z
N MET A 1 13.29 29.41 -56.13
CA MET A 1 14.09 29.14 -54.95
C MET A 1 13.31 29.69 -53.75
N ALA A 2 12.45 28.87 -53.15
CA ALA A 2 11.59 29.25 -52.03
C ALA A 2 12.20 28.67 -50.77
N VAL A 3 12.65 29.54 -49.85
CA VAL A 3 13.19 29.19 -48.54
C VAL A 3 11.99 28.96 -47.60
N PHE A 4 11.78 27.72 -47.20
CA PHE A 4 10.82 27.34 -46.14
C PHE A 4 11.51 27.58 -44.78
N LEU A 5 11.12 28.65 -44.11
CA LEU A 5 11.46 28.88 -42.71
C LEU A 5 10.58 27.95 -41.85
N MET A 6 11.18 26.84 -41.34
CA MET A 6 10.59 26.06 -40.24
C MET A 6 10.71 26.88 -38.95
N VAL A 7 9.60 27.48 -38.53
CA VAL A 7 9.45 28.01 -37.20
C VAL A 7 9.22 26.80 -36.30
N GLY A 8 10.26 26.38 -35.58
CA GLY A 8 10.13 25.40 -34.49
C GLY A 8 9.28 26.00 -33.37
N ALA A 9 8.06 25.50 -33.20
CA ALA A 9 7.25 25.78 -32.04
C ALA A 9 7.93 25.17 -30.81
N ALA A 10 8.63 25.99 -30.03
CA ALA A 10 8.99 25.64 -28.67
C ALA A 10 7.67 25.41 -27.89
N ALA A 11 7.38 24.18 -27.56
CA ALA A 11 6.27 23.85 -26.69
C ALA A 11 6.58 24.46 -25.30
N ASN A 12 5.97 25.60 -24.98
CA ASN A 12 6.02 26.21 -23.68
C ASN A 12 5.33 25.21 -22.71
N ALA A 13 6.12 24.63 -21.79
CA ALA A 13 5.61 23.79 -20.72
C ALA A 13 4.54 24.58 -19.95
N THR A 14 3.42 23.95 -19.65
CA THR A 14 2.37 24.58 -18.83
C THR A 14 2.89 24.77 -17.39
N PRO A 15 2.43 25.79 -16.62
CA PRO A 15 2.88 26.01 -15.24
C PRO A 15 2.75 24.78 -14.35
N ALA A 16 1.78 23.91 -14.61
CA ALA A 16 1.60 22.63 -13.91
C ALA A 16 2.74 21.64 -14.23
N GLN A 17 3.21 21.61 -15.46
CA GLN A 17 4.29 20.73 -15.92
C GLN A 17 5.65 21.16 -15.34
N ASP A 18 5.89 22.46 -15.23
CA ASP A 18 7.08 23.01 -14.57
C ASP A 18 7.09 22.69 -13.08
N GLN A 19 5.94 22.75 -12.41
CA GLN A 19 5.83 22.41 -11.00
C GLN A 19 6.07 20.91 -10.76
N GLN A 20 5.55 20.02 -11.59
CA GLN A 20 5.82 18.58 -11.51
C GLN A 20 7.30 18.26 -11.74
N ASN A 21 7.93 18.88 -12.73
CA ASN A 21 9.36 18.69 -13.00
C ASN A 21 10.23 19.17 -11.82
N ASN A 22 9.88 20.27 -11.19
CA ASN A 22 10.57 20.78 -9.99
C ASN A 22 10.44 19.79 -8.81
N LEU A 23 9.25 19.24 -8.55
CA LEU A 23 9.06 18.23 -7.50
C LEU A 23 9.91 16.98 -7.76
N ARG A 24 9.97 16.48 -9.00
CA ARG A 24 10.80 15.34 -9.38
C ARG A 24 12.28 15.61 -9.13
N GLN A 25 12.78 16.76 -9.51
CA GLN A 25 14.18 17.15 -9.27
C GLN A 25 14.51 17.20 -7.78
N GLN A 26 13.62 17.73 -6.94
CA GLN A 26 13.80 17.75 -5.48
C GLN A 26 13.81 16.33 -4.90
N ILE A 27 12.93 15.46 -5.37
CA ILE A 27 12.89 14.05 -4.95
C ILE A 27 14.19 13.33 -5.31
N ASP A 28 14.70 13.52 -6.53
CA ASP A 28 15.94 12.90 -7.00
C ASP A 28 17.17 13.37 -6.20
N GLU A 29 17.23 14.65 -5.85
CA GLU A 29 18.32 15.20 -5.05
C GLU A 29 18.29 14.65 -3.60
N ILE A 30 17.12 14.58 -3.00
CA ILE A 30 16.95 13.96 -1.67
C ILE A 30 17.31 12.48 -1.72
N GLN A 31 16.97 11.75 -2.80
CA GLN A 31 17.33 10.35 -2.96
C GLN A 31 18.86 10.16 -2.95
N LYS A 32 19.62 10.98 -3.66
CA LYS A 32 21.08 10.93 -3.64
C LYS A 32 21.66 11.14 -2.25
N GLN A 33 21.08 12.07 -1.47
CA GLN A 33 21.49 12.31 -0.08
C GLN A 33 21.20 11.10 0.81
N ILE A 34 20.03 10.47 0.65
CA ILE A 34 19.66 9.24 1.37
C ILE A 34 20.67 8.13 1.07
N ASP A 35 21.04 7.92 -0.20
CA ASP A 35 21.98 6.88 -0.61
C ASP A 35 23.37 7.12 -0.03
N ALA A 36 23.81 8.38 0.07
CA ALA A 36 25.06 8.74 0.73
C ALA A 36 25.05 8.40 2.23
N TYR A 37 23.94 8.70 2.94
CA TYR A 37 23.82 8.32 4.35
C TYR A 37 23.71 6.81 4.56
N ARG A 38 23.05 6.06 3.66
CA ARG A 38 23.00 4.59 3.69
C ARG A 38 24.39 3.97 3.53
N ALA A 39 25.22 4.49 2.62
CA ALA A 39 26.61 4.07 2.48
C ALA A 39 27.40 4.34 3.78
N SER A 40 27.29 5.53 4.35
CA SER A 40 27.93 5.87 5.62
C SER A 40 27.49 4.97 6.78
N ILE A 41 26.20 4.61 6.85
CA ILE A 41 25.66 3.64 7.82
C ILE A 41 26.32 2.27 7.63
N GLY A 42 26.48 1.81 6.37
CA GLY A 42 27.16 0.56 6.02
C GLY A 42 28.60 0.53 6.52
N ASP A 43 29.36 1.59 6.25
CA ASP A 43 30.75 1.73 6.69
C ASP A 43 30.88 1.75 8.23
N LEU A 44 29.99 2.50 8.91
CA LEU A 44 29.97 2.57 10.37
C LEU A 44 29.63 1.20 11.01
N LYS A 45 28.78 0.39 10.40
CA LYS A 45 28.45 -0.95 10.91
C LYS A 45 29.64 -1.91 10.88
N GLN A 46 30.62 -1.69 10.01
CA GLN A 46 31.83 -2.52 9.91
C GLN A 46 32.92 -2.13 10.92
N GLN A 47 32.80 -0.96 11.55
CA GLN A 47 33.78 -0.50 12.55
C GLN A 47 33.56 -1.18 13.91
N GLY A 48 34.56 -1.14 14.78
CA GLY A 48 34.46 -1.69 16.13
C GLY A 48 33.42 -0.97 17.01
N ASN A 49 32.98 -1.66 18.08
CA ASN A 49 31.93 -1.14 18.98
C ASN A 49 32.51 -0.08 19.95
N THR A 50 32.48 1.17 19.52
CA THR A 50 32.84 2.34 20.34
C THR A 50 31.63 3.26 20.50
N LEU A 51 31.60 4.00 21.61
CA LEU A 51 30.55 4.98 21.86
C LEU A 51 30.44 6.04 20.75
N LYS A 52 31.60 6.53 20.29
CA LYS A 52 31.64 7.53 19.20
C LYS A 52 31.03 6.98 17.91
N ARG A 53 31.37 5.73 17.57
CA ARG A 53 30.80 5.06 16.40
C ARG A 53 29.29 4.88 16.54
N GLU A 54 28.79 4.46 17.72
CA GLU A 54 27.35 4.24 17.95
C GLU A 54 26.54 5.53 17.84
N ILE A 55 27.05 6.62 18.42
CA ILE A 55 26.46 7.94 18.28
C ILE A 55 26.43 8.38 16.82
N SER A 56 27.54 8.19 16.06
CA SER A 56 27.62 8.55 14.65
C SER A 56 26.65 7.72 13.79
N LEU A 57 26.47 6.45 14.15
CA LEU A 57 25.51 5.56 13.49
C LEU A 57 24.08 6.02 13.70
N LEU A 58 23.69 6.34 14.95
CA LEU A 58 22.37 6.88 15.28
C LEU A 58 22.13 8.23 14.59
N ASP A 59 23.13 9.11 14.56
CA ASP A 59 23.02 10.40 13.85
C ASP A 59 22.81 10.22 12.34
N SER A 60 23.55 9.30 11.72
CA SER A 60 23.41 8.99 10.29
C SER A 60 22.05 8.38 9.98
N LYS A 61 21.56 7.48 10.84
CA LYS A 61 20.21 6.90 10.74
C LYS A 61 19.12 7.96 10.85
N MET A 62 19.22 8.86 11.84
CA MET A 62 18.28 9.94 12.02
C MET A 62 18.25 10.90 10.82
N LYS A 63 19.42 11.25 10.27
CA LYS A 63 19.53 12.08 9.07
C LYS A 63 18.89 11.42 7.85
N ALA A 64 19.20 10.14 7.60
CA ALA A 64 18.58 9.37 6.53
C ALA A 64 17.06 9.34 6.70
N ALA A 65 16.54 9.03 7.89
CA ALA A 65 15.10 8.98 8.16
C ALA A 65 14.42 10.36 8.01
N GLN A 66 15.06 11.45 8.39
CA GLN A 66 14.54 12.81 8.17
C GLN A 66 14.42 13.14 6.68
N LEU A 67 15.42 12.76 5.88
CA LEU A 67 15.39 12.92 4.42
C LEU A 67 14.29 12.04 3.78
N GLU A 68 14.11 10.82 4.27
CA GLU A 68 12.99 9.94 3.85
C GLU A 68 11.63 10.59 4.11
N ILE A 69 11.44 11.22 5.29
CA ILE A 69 10.22 11.96 5.62
C ILE A 69 10.00 13.12 4.63
N GLN A 70 11.05 13.87 4.30
CA GLN A 70 10.96 14.97 3.34
C GLN A 70 10.61 14.47 1.94
N ARG A 71 11.27 13.41 1.48
CA ARG A 71 10.95 12.79 0.18
C ARG A 71 9.50 12.30 0.14
N THR A 72 9.05 11.61 1.20
CA THR A 72 7.68 11.11 1.28
C THR A 72 6.67 12.26 1.28
N ALA A 73 6.97 13.40 1.95
CA ALA A 73 6.12 14.59 1.91
C ALA A 73 6.02 15.20 0.50
N LEU A 74 7.09 15.20 -0.28
CA LEU A 74 7.06 15.64 -1.68
C LEU A 74 6.24 14.69 -2.57
N ASN A 75 6.38 13.38 -2.37
CA ASN A 75 5.59 12.38 -3.08
C ASN A 75 4.09 12.50 -2.76
N ILE A 76 3.74 12.76 -1.49
CA ILE A 76 2.37 13.05 -1.06
C ILE A 76 1.84 14.26 -1.81
N LYS A 77 2.60 15.37 -1.84
CA LYS A 77 2.20 16.59 -2.55
C LYS A 77 1.99 16.35 -4.04
N GLN A 78 2.87 15.57 -4.67
CA GLN A 78 2.73 15.19 -6.08
C GLN A 78 1.45 14.37 -6.31
N ALA A 79 1.20 13.36 -5.46
CA ALA A 79 0.01 12.52 -5.56
C ALA A 79 -1.29 13.32 -5.35
N GLU A 80 -1.32 14.25 -4.39
CA GLU A 80 -2.46 15.15 -4.14
C GLU A 80 -2.76 16.04 -5.35
N GLN A 81 -1.72 16.56 -6.01
CA GLN A 81 -1.87 17.35 -7.22
C GLN A 81 -2.42 16.50 -8.39
N GLU A 82 -1.87 15.31 -8.63
CA GLU A 82 -2.34 14.40 -9.67
C GLU A 82 -3.80 13.95 -9.45
N ILE A 83 -4.19 13.72 -8.20
CA ILE A 83 -5.58 13.41 -7.82
C ILE A 83 -6.49 14.60 -8.14
N SER A 84 -6.07 15.83 -7.81
CA SER A 84 -6.83 17.04 -8.11
C SER A 84 -7.05 17.22 -9.61
N ASP A 85 -5.99 17.07 -10.40
CA ASP A 85 -6.05 17.21 -11.86
C ASP A 85 -6.96 16.14 -12.50
N LYS A 86 -6.86 14.89 -12.03
CA LYS A 86 -7.74 13.81 -12.48
C LYS A 86 -9.21 14.03 -12.10
N ASN A 87 -9.50 14.53 -10.90
CA ASN A 87 -10.86 14.87 -10.49
C ASN A 87 -11.48 15.96 -11.39
N LEU A 88 -10.70 16.97 -11.75
CA LEU A 88 -11.16 18.01 -12.69
C LEU A 88 -11.44 17.42 -14.07
N ALA A 89 -10.56 16.56 -14.58
CA ALA A 89 -10.75 15.89 -15.87
C ALA A 89 -11.99 14.97 -15.87
N LEU A 90 -12.20 14.21 -14.79
CA LEU A 90 -13.40 13.38 -14.61
C LEU A 90 -14.68 14.21 -14.61
N GLY A 91 -14.71 15.31 -13.86
CA GLY A 91 -15.88 16.20 -13.85
C GLY A 91 -16.20 16.76 -15.24
N GLN A 92 -15.18 17.14 -16.01
CA GLN A 92 -15.37 17.58 -17.41
C GLN A 92 -15.89 16.46 -18.32
N ALA A 93 -15.39 15.22 -18.15
CA ALA A 93 -15.83 14.06 -18.92
C ALA A 93 -17.29 13.71 -18.59
N GLU A 94 -17.70 13.76 -17.32
CA GLU A 94 -19.10 13.56 -16.89
C GLU A 94 -20.04 14.60 -17.48
N LEU A 95 -19.64 15.87 -17.48
CA LEU A 95 -20.41 16.94 -18.12
C LEU A 95 -20.57 16.73 -19.62
N LYS A 96 -19.50 16.32 -20.33
CA LYS A 96 -19.59 15.99 -21.76
C LYS A 96 -20.52 14.82 -22.02
N LEU A 97 -20.48 13.79 -21.19
CA LEU A 97 -21.35 12.62 -21.28
C LEU A 97 -22.82 13.00 -21.04
N SER A 98 -23.08 13.86 -20.05
CA SER A 98 -24.43 14.37 -19.77
C SER A 98 -25.00 15.15 -20.95
N ARG A 99 -24.20 16.04 -21.56
CA ARG A 99 -24.62 16.81 -22.76
C ARG A 99 -24.92 15.90 -23.95
N LYS A 100 -24.13 14.86 -24.18
CA LYS A 100 -24.40 13.87 -25.25
C LYS A 100 -25.70 13.12 -25.00
N ARG A 101 -26.01 12.74 -23.75
CA ARG A 101 -27.29 12.09 -23.38
C ARG A 101 -28.47 13.01 -23.62
N GLU A 102 -28.36 14.28 -23.25
CA GLU A 102 -29.40 15.29 -23.50
C GLU A 102 -29.64 15.46 -25.00
N LEU A 103 -28.58 15.49 -25.82
CA LEU A 103 -28.69 15.59 -27.26
C LEU A 103 -29.47 14.39 -27.88
N ILE A 104 -29.16 13.17 -27.42
CA ILE A 104 -29.93 11.98 -27.84
C ILE A 104 -31.40 12.10 -27.43
N GLY A 105 -31.67 12.57 -26.20
CA GLY A 105 -33.03 12.81 -25.76
C GLY A 105 -33.82 13.73 -26.71
N LYS A 106 -33.17 14.80 -27.18
CA LYS A 106 -33.77 15.73 -28.18
C LYS A 106 -33.98 15.06 -29.54
N TYR A 107 -33.05 14.21 -29.98
CA TYR A 107 -33.23 13.45 -31.22
C TYR A 107 -34.37 12.43 -31.13
N VAL A 108 -34.46 11.70 -30.02
CA VAL A 108 -35.58 10.75 -29.79
C VAL A 108 -36.91 11.47 -29.75
N GLN A 109 -36.99 12.64 -29.11
CA GLN A 109 -38.18 13.47 -29.09
C GLN A 109 -38.57 13.94 -30.51
N ALA A 110 -37.60 14.41 -31.30
CA ALA A 110 -37.86 14.84 -32.67
C ALA A 110 -38.37 13.69 -33.55
N ILE A 111 -37.85 12.48 -33.41
CA ILE A 111 -38.35 11.30 -34.11
C ILE A 111 -39.77 10.99 -33.68
N TYR A 112 -40.09 11.04 -32.37
CA TYR A 112 -41.39 10.78 -31.84
C TYR A 112 -42.41 11.79 -32.36
N GLU A 113 -42.06 13.07 -32.42
CA GLU A 113 -42.92 14.13 -32.97
C GLU A 113 -43.18 13.95 -34.48
N LEU A 114 -42.19 13.49 -35.24
CA LEU A 114 -42.33 13.16 -36.65
C LEU A 114 -43.17 11.89 -36.89
N ASP A 115 -43.08 10.90 -36.03
CA ASP A 115 -43.84 9.64 -36.11
C ASP A 115 -45.33 9.85 -35.81
N GLN A 116 -45.68 10.85 -34.97
CA GLN A 116 -47.04 11.25 -34.67
C GLN A 116 -47.76 11.87 -35.89
N GLN A 117 -47.02 12.40 -36.86
CA GLN A 117 -47.57 12.87 -38.14
C GLN A 117 -47.69 11.68 -39.08
N GLY A 118 -48.82 10.99 -39.03
CA GLY A 118 -49.05 9.72 -39.73
C GLY A 118 -48.67 9.78 -41.21
N THR A 119 -47.95 8.80 -41.70
CA THR A 119 -47.54 8.63 -43.12
C THR A 119 -48.71 8.72 -44.09
N LEU A 120 -49.91 8.32 -43.68
CA LEU A 120 -51.16 8.44 -44.45
C LEU A 120 -51.61 9.89 -44.60
N GLU A 121 -51.44 10.73 -43.59
CA GLU A 121 -51.82 12.14 -43.60
C GLU A 121 -50.86 12.95 -44.51
N MET A 122 -49.60 12.57 -44.56
CA MET A 122 -48.59 13.13 -45.47
C MET A 122 -48.90 12.83 -46.96
N ILE A 123 -49.35 11.63 -47.30
CA ILE A 123 -49.71 11.23 -48.66
C ILE A 123 -50.97 11.94 -49.13
N LEU A 124 -51.90 12.23 -48.22
CA LEU A 124 -53.13 12.88 -48.50
C LEU A 124 -53.09 14.44 -48.56
N SER A 125 -52.00 15.02 -48.01
CA SER A 125 -51.80 16.47 -47.86
C SER A 125 -51.28 17.18 -49.12
N ASN A 126 -51.23 16.54 -50.28
CA ASN A 126 -50.76 17.13 -51.58
C ASN A 126 -49.29 17.64 -51.54
N GLU A 127 -48.44 17.08 -50.68
CA GLU A 127 -47.02 17.38 -50.68
C GLU A 127 -46.31 16.79 -51.92
N LYS A 128 -45.27 17.46 -52.43
CA LYS A 128 -44.48 16.98 -53.56
C LYS A 128 -43.69 15.74 -53.12
N LEU A 129 -43.57 14.76 -54.01
CA LEU A 129 -42.78 13.55 -53.79
C LEU A 129 -41.36 13.85 -53.29
N SER A 130 -40.73 14.98 -53.74
CA SER A 130 -39.46 15.46 -53.27
C SER A 130 -39.40 15.71 -51.77
N ASP A 131 -40.47 16.29 -51.19
CA ASP A 131 -40.52 16.67 -49.78
C ASP A 131 -40.63 15.43 -48.89
N ILE A 132 -41.25 14.35 -49.40
CA ILE A 132 -41.29 13.05 -48.71
C ILE A 132 -39.90 12.39 -48.72
N PHE A 133 -39.19 12.45 -49.86
CA PHE A 133 -37.79 11.91 -49.94
C PHE A 133 -36.82 12.68 -49.04
N ASP A 134 -36.94 14.00 -48.95
CA ASP A 134 -36.10 14.84 -48.07
C ASP A 134 -36.36 14.53 -46.60
N ARG A 135 -37.60 14.26 -46.18
CA ARG A 135 -37.95 13.85 -44.82
C ARG A 135 -37.38 12.45 -44.49
N VAL A 136 -37.51 11.48 -45.41
CA VAL A 136 -36.96 10.13 -45.21
C VAL A 136 -35.44 10.18 -45.10
N SER A 137 -34.76 10.97 -45.95
CA SER A 137 -33.31 11.19 -45.89
C SER A 137 -32.90 11.87 -44.58
N SER A 138 -33.68 12.85 -44.10
CA SER A 138 -33.45 13.51 -42.82
C SER A 138 -33.61 12.55 -41.65
N LEU A 139 -34.62 11.68 -41.65
CA LEU A 139 -34.84 10.64 -40.65
C LEU A 139 -33.68 9.64 -40.62
N GLN A 140 -33.21 9.21 -41.80
CA GLN A 140 -32.03 8.30 -41.87
C GLN A 140 -30.77 8.96 -41.31
N SER A 141 -30.53 10.24 -41.63
CA SER A 141 -29.38 10.98 -41.07
C SER A 141 -29.47 11.15 -39.54
N VAL A 142 -30.68 11.38 -39.03
CA VAL A 142 -30.90 11.44 -37.55
C VAL A 142 -30.68 10.07 -36.91
N GLN A 143 -31.13 8.99 -37.53
CA GLN A 143 -30.92 7.62 -37.03
C GLN A 143 -29.44 7.27 -36.99
N GLU A 144 -28.68 7.59 -38.05
CA GLU A 144 -27.21 7.40 -38.09
C GLU A 144 -26.55 8.23 -37.00
N GLY A 145 -26.89 9.48 -36.83
CA GLY A 145 -26.36 10.37 -35.77
C GLY A 145 -26.65 9.86 -34.34
N ILE A 146 -27.83 9.27 -34.12
CA ILE A 146 -28.16 8.60 -32.84
C ILE A 146 -27.25 7.39 -32.62
N GLN A 147 -27.04 6.56 -33.63
CA GLN A 147 -26.22 5.34 -33.52
C GLN A 147 -24.76 5.68 -33.23
N GLU A 148 -24.21 6.69 -33.92
CA GLU A 148 -22.87 7.22 -33.64
C GLU A 148 -22.78 7.80 -32.22
N SER A 149 -23.77 8.57 -31.81
CA SER A 149 -23.82 9.17 -30.47
C SER A 149 -23.93 8.12 -29.36
N LEU A 150 -24.71 7.06 -29.55
CA LEU A 150 -24.80 5.93 -28.60
C LEU A 150 -23.46 5.20 -28.47
N THR A 151 -22.80 4.92 -29.60
CA THR A 151 -21.49 4.30 -29.61
C THR A 151 -20.45 5.16 -28.87
N ALA A 152 -20.44 6.46 -29.13
CA ALA A 152 -19.57 7.42 -28.47
C ALA A 152 -19.87 7.57 -26.96
N ILE A 153 -21.13 7.46 -26.55
CA ILE A 153 -21.52 7.43 -25.14
C ILE A 153 -20.99 6.16 -24.46
N GLN A 154 -21.16 5.00 -25.10
CA GLN A 154 -20.69 3.74 -24.54
C GLN A 154 -19.18 3.71 -24.36
N GLN A 155 -18.43 4.17 -25.36
CA GLN A 155 -16.97 4.33 -25.28
C GLN A 155 -16.58 5.33 -24.17
N SER A 156 -17.25 6.47 -24.09
CA SER A 156 -16.99 7.47 -23.05
C SER A 156 -17.30 6.95 -21.64
N LYS A 157 -18.34 6.10 -21.49
CA LYS A 157 -18.67 5.47 -20.21
C LYS A 157 -17.59 4.48 -19.77
N VAL A 158 -17.10 3.64 -20.67
CA VAL A 158 -16.01 2.69 -20.37
C VAL A 158 -14.73 3.43 -20.00
N ALA A 159 -14.37 4.48 -20.73
CA ALA A 159 -13.21 5.31 -20.42
C ALA A 159 -13.36 5.99 -19.05
N LEU A 160 -14.52 6.53 -18.73
CA LEU A 160 -14.81 7.17 -17.45
C LEU A 160 -14.69 6.19 -16.28
N GLU A 161 -15.18 4.97 -16.43
CA GLU A 161 -15.04 3.92 -15.40
C GLU A 161 -13.59 3.53 -15.17
N SER A 162 -12.82 3.39 -16.25
CA SER A 162 -11.37 3.15 -16.17
C SER A 162 -10.64 4.31 -15.47
N ASP A 163 -10.98 5.55 -15.78
CA ASP A 163 -10.37 6.73 -15.14
C ASP A 163 -10.74 6.82 -13.66
N LYS A 164 -11.96 6.45 -13.27
CA LYS A 164 -12.37 6.35 -11.86
C LYS A 164 -11.53 5.31 -11.10
N GLN A 165 -11.34 4.14 -11.70
CA GLN A 165 -10.50 3.10 -11.09
C GLN A 165 -9.05 3.58 -10.90
N ILE A 166 -8.47 4.23 -11.91
CA ILE A 166 -7.12 4.81 -11.80
C ILE A 166 -7.06 5.87 -10.68
N LEU A 167 -8.12 6.66 -10.51
CA LEU A 167 -8.19 7.65 -9.43
C LEU A 167 -8.27 6.99 -8.05
N GLU A 168 -9.06 5.92 -7.89
CA GLU A 168 -9.13 5.16 -6.65
C GLU A 168 -7.77 4.55 -6.30
N ASP A 169 -7.07 3.93 -7.26
CA ASP A 169 -5.74 3.38 -7.07
C ASP A 169 -4.74 4.46 -6.63
N ARG A 170 -4.88 5.68 -7.17
CA ARG A 170 -4.01 6.81 -6.79
C ARG A 170 -4.31 7.35 -5.39
N ILE A 171 -5.57 7.35 -4.98
CA ILE A 171 -5.97 7.67 -3.61
C ILE A 171 -5.42 6.63 -2.63
N ASP A 172 -5.49 5.35 -2.98
CA ASP A 172 -4.93 4.29 -2.16
C ASP A 172 -3.40 4.42 -2.00
N GLU A 173 -2.70 4.79 -3.07
CA GLU A 173 -1.26 5.09 -3.01
C GLU A 173 -0.96 6.29 -2.10
N LEU A 174 -1.72 7.37 -2.21
CA LEU A 174 -1.59 8.54 -1.32
C LEU A 174 -1.76 8.15 0.14
N ASN A 175 -2.74 7.30 0.43
CA ASN A 175 -2.96 6.82 1.78
C ASN A 175 -1.79 5.99 2.30
N GLN A 176 -1.21 5.11 1.48
CA GLN A 176 0.00 4.34 1.83
C GLN A 176 1.21 5.25 2.10
N LEU A 177 1.39 6.30 1.32
CA LEU A 177 2.45 7.29 1.55
C LEU A 177 2.29 8.00 2.90
N LYS A 178 1.07 8.33 3.30
CA LYS A 178 0.79 8.94 4.61
C LYS A 178 1.06 7.97 5.77
N VAL A 179 0.71 6.70 5.63
CA VAL A 179 1.08 5.65 6.60
C VAL A 179 2.59 5.55 6.73
N LEU A 180 3.29 5.45 5.59
CA LEU A 180 4.74 5.36 5.57
C LEU A 180 5.40 6.55 6.26
N GLN A 181 4.93 7.77 5.98
CA GLN A 181 5.44 8.98 6.63
C GLN A 181 5.31 8.93 8.16
N GLU A 182 4.20 8.40 8.66
CA GLU A 182 3.99 8.25 10.10
C GLU A 182 4.95 7.20 10.72
N ILE A 183 5.17 6.08 10.03
CA ILE A 183 6.16 5.07 10.44
C ILE A 183 7.56 5.69 10.51
N GLN A 184 7.94 6.44 9.49
CA GLN A 184 9.23 7.14 9.43
C GLN A 184 9.40 8.13 10.58
N ARG A 185 8.36 8.91 10.91
CA ARG A 185 8.38 9.85 12.04
C ARG A 185 8.59 9.14 13.37
N ARG A 186 7.89 8.03 13.60
CA ARG A 186 8.05 7.23 14.82
C ARG A 186 9.47 6.65 14.93
N ALA A 187 10.05 6.21 13.84
CA ALA A 187 11.41 5.70 13.81
C ALA A 187 12.44 6.77 14.22
N VAL A 188 12.29 8.02 13.73
CA VAL A 188 13.16 9.13 14.13
C VAL A 188 13.05 9.41 15.63
N VAL A 189 11.83 9.43 16.17
CA VAL A 189 11.60 9.66 17.61
C VAL A 189 12.24 8.55 18.44
N ALA A 190 12.09 7.28 18.04
CA ALA A 190 12.70 6.15 18.71
C ALA A 190 14.23 6.22 18.71
N GLN A 191 14.85 6.54 17.57
CA GLN A 191 16.32 6.69 17.45
C GLN A 191 16.85 7.87 18.26
N GLN A 192 16.09 8.96 18.35
CA GLN A 192 16.44 10.11 19.20
C GLN A 192 16.39 9.75 20.69
N GLY A 193 15.39 8.98 21.11
CA GLY A 193 15.29 8.41 22.44
C GLY A 193 16.47 7.51 22.75
N GLU A 194 16.79 6.56 21.87
CA GLU A 194 17.92 5.64 21.99
C GLU A 194 19.26 6.39 22.15
N LYS A 195 19.51 7.41 21.34
CA LYS A 195 20.68 8.27 21.47
C LYS A 195 20.73 9.01 22.80
N SER A 196 19.60 9.58 23.25
CA SER A 196 19.51 10.29 24.51
C SER A 196 19.80 9.37 25.69
N ASP A 197 19.20 8.18 25.71
CA ASP A 197 19.40 7.18 26.75
C ASP A 197 20.84 6.67 26.78
N LEU A 198 21.44 6.41 25.61
CA LEU A 198 22.84 6.02 25.49
C LEU A 198 23.77 7.08 26.07
N LEU A 199 23.57 8.35 25.74
CA LEU A 199 24.37 9.47 26.26
C LEU A 199 24.16 9.64 27.77
N ALA A 200 22.93 9.51 28.28
CA ALA A 200 22.62 9.62 29.70
C ALA A 200 23.30 8.49 30.50
N GLN A 201 23.20 7.24 30.03
CA GLN A 201 23.77 6.08 30.70
C GLN A 201 25.31 6.07 30.68
N THR A 202 25.90 6.50 29.55
CA THR A 202 27.36 6.53 29.39
C THR A 202 27.98 7.82 29.94
N LYS A 203 27.19 8.87 30.17
CA LYS A 203 27.69 10.22 30.47
C LYS A 203 28.73 10.72 29.45
N GLY A 204 28.60 10.27 28.21
CA GLY A 204 29.52 10.59 27.12
C GLY A 204 30.91 9.93 27.23
N GLN A 205 31.11 8.96 28.13
CA GLN A 205 32.39 8.31 28.36
C GLN A 205 32.44 6.92 27.75
N GLU A 206 33.50 6.63 27.01
CA GLU A 206 33.73 5.32 26.37
C GLU A 206 33.82 4.18 27.40
N SER A 207 34.46 4.41 28.55
CA SER A 207 34.57 3.42 29.62
C SER A 207 33.22 2.94 30.14
N ASN A 208 32.24 3.88 30.29
CA ASN A 208 30.90 3.54 30.72
C ASN A 208 30.13 2.77 29.62
N TYR A 209 30.36 3.11 28.36
CA TYR A 209 29.78 2.38 27.23
C TYR A 209 30.29 0.93 27.19
N GLN A 210 31.58 0.69 27.34
CA GLN A 210 32.14 -0.65 27.39
C GLN A 210 31.62 -1.44 28.59
N ALA A 211 31.44 -0.80 29.74
CA ALA A 211 30.82 -1.42 30.91
C ALA A 211 29.35 -1.83 30.66
N LEU A 212 28.56 -0.97 29.97
CA LEU A 212 27.18 -1.29 29.56
C LEU A 212 27.12 -2.46 28.58
N LEU A 213 28.03 -2.51 27.59
CA LEU A 213 28.11 -3.63 26.65
C LEU A 213 28.41 -4.95 27.37
N LYS A 214 29.35 -4.92 28.31
CA LYS A 214 29.69 -6.10 29.13
C LYS A 214 28.50 -6.54 29.98
N LYS A 215 27.77 -5.58 30.60
CA LYS A 215 26.59 -5.85 31.40
C LYS A 215 25.48 -6.41 30.54
N ALA A 216 25.16 -5.80 29.37
CA ALA A 216 24.12 -6.27 28.46
C ALA A 216 24.36 -7.71 27.96
N LYS A 217 25.64 -8.10 27.72
CA LYS A 217 25.98 -9.49 27.39
C LYS A 217 25.73 -10.43 28.57
N ALA A 218 26.09 -10.03 29.80
CA ALA A 218 25.84 -10.83 31.02
C ALA A 218 24.35 -10.93 31.36
N ASP A 219 23.59 -9.83 31.17
CA ASP A 219 22.12 -9.79 31.40
C ASP A 219 21.39 -10.66 30.36
N ALA A 220 21.83 -10.69 29.11
CA ALA A 220 21.29 -11.58 28.09
C ALA A 220 21.45 -13.06 28.48
N GLU A 221 22.59 -13.43 29.08
CA GLU A 221 22.78 -14.78 29.65
C GLU A 221 21.92 -15.05 30.91
N SER A 222 21.70 -14.03 31.74
CA SER A 222 20.87 -14.14 32.94
C SER A 222 19.37 -14.20 32.59
N ILE A 223 18.91 -13.40 31.64
CA ILE A 223 17.52 -13.44 31.12
C ILE A 223 17.23 -14.82 30.56
N ARG A 224 18.18 -15.44 29.84
CA ARG A 224 18.05 -16.83 29.38
C ARG A 224 17.79 -17.84 30.49
N LYS A 225 18.42 -17.68 31.67
CA LYS A 225 18.16 -18.53 32.84
C LYS A 225 16.82 -18.28 33.52
N ASN A 226 16.32 -17.03 33.50
CA ASN A 226 15.10 -16.64 34.17
C ASN A 226 13.82 -16.84 33.34
N LEU A 227 13.93 -16.82 32.00
CA LEU A 227 12.80 -17.06 31.07
C LEU A 227 12.22 -18.49 31.20
N TYR A 228 13.03 -19.46 31.63
CA TYR A 228 12.56 -20.81 31.96
C TYR A 228 11.64 -20.85 33.19
N LEU A 229 11.55 -19.78 33.97
CA LEU A 229 10.79 -19.72 35.23
C LEU A 229 9.48 -18.93 35.15
N LEU A 230 9.14 -18.28 34.04
CA LEU A 230 7.96 -17.40 33.91
C LEU A 230 6.85 -17.93 32.98
N GLU A 231 6.78 -19.21 32.74
CA GLU A 231 5.70 -19.85 31.97
C GLU A 231 4.34 -19.85 32.70
N GLY A 232 3.96 -18.78 33.33
CA GLY A 232 2.76 -18.82 34.15
C GLY A 232 1.84 -17.61 34.24
N VAL A 233 2.19 -16.46 33.66
CA VAL A 233 1.30 -15.27 33.78
C VAL A 233 1.08 -14.61 32.44
N GLY A 234 -0.15 -14.70 31.97
CA GLY A 234 -0.63 -14.32 30.68
C GLY A 234 -0.52 -12.85 30.30
N LEU A 235 -0.76 -12.63 29.02
CA LEU A 235 -1.24 -11.47 28.27
C LEU A 235 -0.31 -10.85 27.21
N SER A 236 0.94 -11.26 27.04
CA SER A 236 1.70 -10.89 25.83
C SER A 236 2.38 -12.12 25.21
N MET A 237 2.42 -12.18 23.89
CA MET A 237 3.15 -13.21 23.16
C MET A 237 4.65 -13.04 23.40
N THR A 238 5.28 -13.98 24.14
CA THR A 238 6.74 -13.96 24.31
C THR A 238 7.44 -14.33 23.00
N LEU A 239 8.72 -13.93 22.88
CA LEU A 239 9.52 -14.26 21.68
C LEU A 239 9.66 -15.78 21.50
N GLU A 240 9.76 -16.54 22.59
CA GLU A 240 9.85 -18.00 22.55
C GLU A 240 8.58 -18.63 21.99
N LYS A 241 7.42 -18.17 22.45
CA LYS A 241 6.12 -18.65 21.96
C LYS A 241 5.90 -18.26 20.50
N ALA A 242 6.21 -17.01 20.13
CA ALA A 242 6.18 -16.56 18.75
C ALA A 242 7.14 -17.37 17.86
N TYR A 243 8.32 -17.74 18.38
CA TYR A 243 9.27 -18.58 17.67
C TYR A 243 8.72 -19.99 17.39
N GLN A 244 7.96 -20.59 18.30
CA GLN A 244 7.34 -21.90 18.06
C GLN A 244 6.43 -21.87 16.83
N TYR A 245 5.56 -20.84 16.70
CA TYR A 245 4.73 -20.65 15.53
C TYR A 245 5.56 -20.34 14.27
N ALA A 246 6.55 -19.47 14.40
CA ALA A 246 7.43 -19.14 13.26
C ALA A 246 8.27 -20.36 12.81
N LYS A 247 8.69 -21.22 13.73
CA LYS A 247 9.40 -22.47 13.42
C LYS A 247 8.48 -23.43 12.67
N LYS A 248 7.24 -23.63 13.14
CA LYS A 248 6.26 -24.46 12.43
C LYS A 248 5.98 -23.94 11.02
N ALA A 249 5.77 -22.62 10.85
CA ALA A 249 5.62 -22.00 9.53
C ALA A 249 6.89 -22.14 8.66
N SER A 250 8.09 -22.05 9.28
CA SER A 250 9.39 -22.29 8.62
C SER A 250 9.51 -23.71 8.07
N ASP A 251 9.13 -24.71 8.87
CA ASP A 251 9.17 -26.12 8.47
C ASP A 251 8.24 -26.43 7.30
N LEU A 252 7.12 -25.70 7.20
CA LEU A 252 6.12 -25.83 6.11
C LEU A 252 6.48 -25.07 4.83
N THR A 253 7.17 -23.94 4.94
CA THR A 253 7.31 -22.99 3.82
C THR A 253 8.77 -22.68 3.45
N GLY A 254 9.74 -23.04 4.29
CA GLY A 254 11.15 -22.72 4.10
C GLY A 254 11.50 -21.26 4.41
N ILE A 255 10.63 -20.48 5.09
CA ILE A 255 10.95 -19.10 5.50
C ILE A 255 11.91 -19.12 6.69
N ARG A 256 12.80 -18.12 6.80
CA ARG A 256 13.66 -17.97 7.99
C ARG A 256 12.82 -17.44 9.16
N PRO A 257 12.79 -18.13 10.34
CA PRO A 257 11.94 -17.73 11.47
C PRO A 257 12.15 -16.29 11.93
N ALA A 258 13.40 -15.83 12.04
CA ALA A 258 13.68 -14.46 12.46
C ALA A 258 13.11 -13.40 11.51
N PHE A 259 13.12 -13.68 10.21
CA PHE A 259 12.54 -12.78 9.21
C PHE A 259 11.00 -12.73 9.31
N LEU A 260 10.33 -13.88 9.43
CA LEU A 260 8.89 -13.95 9.63
C LEU A 260 8.46 -13.21 10.91
N LEU A 261 9.18 -13.43 11.99
CA LEU A 261 8.92 -12.74 13.27
C LEU A 261 9.09 -11.22 13.16
N ALA A 262 10.08 -10.75 12.41
CA ALA A 262 10.29 -9.32 12.19
C ALA A 262 9.15 -8.70 11.38
N ALA A 263 8.71 -9.35 10.32
CA ALA A 263 7.56 -8.90 9.53
C ALA A 263 6.28 -8.81 10.38
N LEU A 264 5.94 -9.87 11.12
CA LEU A 264 4.73 -9.91 11.95
C LEU A 264 4.79 -8.99 13.18
N LYS A 265 5.99 -8.67 13.68
CA LYS A 265 6.15 -7.69 14.75
C LYS A 265 5.78 -6.28 14.28
N ASN A 266 6.13 -5.94 13.06
CA ASN A 266 5.73 -4.68 12.45
C ASN A 266 4.20 -4.57 12.23
N GLU A 267 3.54 -5.69 11.88
CA GLU A 267 2.10 -5.69 11.58
C GLU A 267 1.24 -5.56 12.84
N SER A 268 1.45 -6.41 13.82
CA SER A 268 0.55 -6.52 14.99
C SER A 268 1.24 -6.76 16.33
N SER A 269 2.56 -6.69 16.40
CA SER A 269 3.34 -7.18 17.57
C SER A 269 2.99 -8.65 17.91
N TRP A 270 2.97 -9.50 16.88
CA TRP A 270 2.64 -10.94 16.97
C TRP A 270 1.23 -11.22 17.48
N GLY A 271 0.25 -10.35 17.14
CA GLY A 271 -1.15 -10.54 17.49
C GLY A 271 -1.62 -9.78 18.74
N GLU A 272 -0.77 -8.98 19.38
CA GLU A 272 -1.20 -8.12 20.50
C GLU A 272 -2.09 -6.96 20.02
N LYS A 273 -1.91 -6.52 18.78
CA LYS A 273 -2.57 -5.34 18.20
C LYS A 273 -3.35 -5.69 16.94
N VAL A 274 -4.34 -6.56 17.07
CA VAL A 274 -5.18 -7.01 15.94
C VAL A 274 -6.30 -6.05 15.54
N GLY A 275 -6.40 -4.91 16.24
CA GLY A 275 -7.40 -3.90 15.96
C GLY A 275 -8.66 -4.00 16.83
N THR A 276 -9.42 -2.90 16.88
CA THR A 276 -10.68 -2.78 17.61
C THR A 276 -11.73 -2.04 16.77
N GLY A 277 -11.55 -2.06 15.45
CA GLY A 277 -12.47 -1.50 14.47
C GLY A 277 -13.59 -2.45 14.09
N THR A 278 -14.53 -1.93 13.31
CA THR A 278 -15.68 -2.67 12.80
C THR A 278 -15.71 -2.61 11.28
N TRP A 279 -16.16 -3.69 10.64
CA TRP A 279 -16.16 -3.78 9.19
C TRP A 279 -16.99 -2.69 8.51
N ARG A 280 -18.14 -2.29 9.07
CA ARG A 280 -19.02 -1.28 8.48
C ARG A 280 -18.39 0.12 8.46
N LYS A 281 -17.60 0.46 9.48
CA LYS A 281 -17.05 1.80 9.67
C LYS A 281 -15.62 1.93 9.15
N ASP A 282 -14.84 0.89 9.33
CA ASP A 282 -13.38 0.96 9.21
C ASP A 282 -12.87 0.29 7.92
N MET A 283 -13.65 -0.64 7.32
CA MET A 283 -13.25 -1.39 6.14
C MET A 283 -13.69 -0.76 4.84
N HIS A 284 -12.83 -0.79 3.81
CA HIS A 284 -13.18 -0.35 2.46
C HIS A 284 -14.30 -1.22 1.88
N ILE A 285 -15.23 -0.62 1.13
CA ILE A 285 -16.41 -1.29 0.60
C ILE A 285 -16.07 -2.53 -0.26
N ARG A 286 -14.96 -2.49 -1.00
CA ARG A 286 -14.49 -3.61 -1.85
C ARG A 286 -14.18 -4.88 -1.04
N ASP A 287 -13.76 -4.74 0.23
CA ASP A 287 -13.37 -5.86 1.10
C ASP A 287 -14.54 -6.39 1.94
N GLN A 288 -15.64 -5.64 2.07
CA GLN A 288 -16.76 -5.99 2.94
C GLN A 288 -17.44 -7.32 2.53
N LYS A 289 -17.60 -7.56 1.22
CA LYS A 289 -18.18 -8.81 0.72
C LYS A 289 -17.32 -10.03 1.08
N ALA A 290 -16.00 -9.90 0.90
CA ALA A 290 -15.05 -10.96 1.25
C ALA A 290 -15.02 -11.20 2.77
N PHE A 291 -15.11 -10.14 3.58
CA PHE A 291 -15.16 -10.23 5.03
C PHE A 291 -16.41 -10.98 5.51
N ILE A 292 -17.60 -10.64 4.99
CA ILE A 292 -18.84 -11.35 5.33
C ILE A 292 -18.71 -12.83 4.96
N GLN A 293 -18.20 -13.16 3.76
CA GLN A 293 -17.99 -14.53 3.35
C GLN A 293 -17.07 -15.30 4.32
N ILE A 294 -15.97 -14.69 4.77
CA ILE A 294 -15.06 -15.32 5.74
C ILE A 294 -15.75 -15.54 7.09
N CYS A 295 -16.50 -14.55 7.56
CA CYS A 295 -17.27 -14.70 8.80
C CYS A 295 -18.31 -15.82 8.70
N ASP A 296 -19.03 -15.91 7.59
CA ASP A 296 -20.02 -16.97 7.35
C ASP A 296 -19.36 -18.37 7.35
N GLU A 297 -18.23 -18.52 6.67
CA GLU A 297 -17.47 -19.78 6.63
C GLU A 297 -16.97 -20.22 8.01
N LEU A 298 -16.61 -19.26 8.88
CA LEU A 298 -16.11 -19.49 10.23
C LEU A 298 -17.22 -19.49 11.31
N ASN A 299 -18.49 -19.30 10.94
CA ASN A 299 -19.62 -19.11 11.85
C ASN A 299 -19.39 -17.97 12.86
N LEU A 300 -18.76 -16.87 12.42
CA LEU A 300 -18.52 -15.69 13.22
C LEU A 300 -19.59 -14.62 12.94
N ASP A 301 -19.96 -13.86 13.97
CA ASP A 301 -20.81 -12.68 13.84
C ASP A 301 -19.99 -11.52 13.28
N PRO A 302 -20.23 -11.05 12.02
CA PRO A 302 -19.43 -9.96 11.42
C PRO A 302 -19.44 -8.68 12.26
N ASP A 303 -20.54 -8.38 12.96
CA ASP A 303 -20.66 -7.16 13.76
C ASP A 303 -19.90 -7.24 15.10
N LYS A 304 -19.46 -8.43 15.51
CA LYS A 304 -18.64 -8.67 16.71
C LYS A 304 -17.18 -9.01 16.39
N THR A 305 -16.89 -9.35 15.15
CA THR A 305 -15.55 -9.77 14.74
C THR A 305 -14.66 -8.55 14.50
N PRO A 306 -13.57 -8.40 15.28
CA PRO A 306 -12.75 -7.20 15.24
C PRO A 306 -11.87 -7.15 13.99
N VAL A 307 -11.68 -5.93 13.46
CA VAL A 307 -10.73 -5.63 12.39
C VAL A 307 -9.89 -4.41 12.77
N SER A 308 -8.85 -4.09 12.01
CA SER A 308 -8.09 -2.87 12.24
C SER A 308 -8.96 -1.62 12.04
N ARG A 309 -8.76 -0.62 12.90
CA ARG A 309 -9.46 0.67 12.78
C ARG A 309 -9.02 1.43 11.53
N LYS A 310 -9.96 2.16 10.95
CA LYS A 310 -9.64 3.16 9.95
C LYS A 310 -8.73 4.23 10.56
N PRO A 311 -7.52 4.43 10.02
CA PRO A 311 -6.66 5.52 10.45
C PRO A 311 -7.22 6.88 10.04
N SER A 312 -6.56 7.97 10.40
CA SER A 312 -6.94 9.33 9.97
C SER A 312 -6.88 9.51 8.44
N TYR A 313 -6.21 8.62 7.75
CA TYR A 313 -6.09 8.54 6.30
C TYR A 313 -6.16 7.05 5.85
N GLY A 314 -6.76 6.77 4.71
CA GLY A 314 -6.93 5.40 4.20
C GLY A 314 -8.06 4.61 4.87
N TRP A 315 -7.96 3.32 4.80
CA TRP A 315 -8.92 2.36 5.32
C TRP A 315 -8.24 1.39 6.28
N GLY A 316 -9.02 0.91 7.26
CA GLY A 316 -8.68 -0.22 8.09
C GLY A 316 -9.27 -1.51 7.51
N GLY A 317 -9.72 -2.39 8.38
CA GLY A 317 -10.39 -3.63 7.97
C GLY A 317 -9.45 -4.83 7.83
N ALA A 318 -8.19 -4.71 8.22
CA ALA A 318 -7.26 -5.82 8.25
C ALA A 318 -7.59 -6.79 9.41
N MET A 319 -7.45 -8.09 9.15
CA MET A 319 -7.86 -9.19 10.04
C MET A 319 -6.67 -9.83 10.72
N GLY A 320 -6.83 -10.12 12.01
CA GLY A 320 -5.96 -11.00 12.78
C GLY A 320 -4.49 -10.59 12.91
N PRO A 321 -3.64 -11.49 13.42
CA PRO A 321 -2.22 -11.20 13.71
C PRO A 321 -1.38 -10.80 12.50
N ALA A 322 -1.67 -11.33 11.32
CA ALA A 322 -0.94 -11.03 10.08
C ALA A 322 -1.53 -9.86 9.28
N GLN A 323 -2.57 -9.21 9.78
CA GLN A 323 -3.20 -8.02 9.20
C GLN A 323 -3.57 -8.17 7.70
N PHE A 324 -4.15 -9.31 7.33
CA PHE A 324 -4.64 -9.54 5.97
C PHE A 324 -5.93 -8.76 5.70
N LEU A 325 -5.98 -8.08 4.56
CA LEU A 325 -7.26 -7.60 4.03
C LEU A 325 -8.10 -8.80 3.57
N PRO A 326 -9.44 -8.76 3.71
CA PRO A 326 -10.30 -9.90 3.40
C PRO A 326 -10.16 -10.46 1.99
N SER A 327 -10.12 -9.60 0.97
CA SER A 327 -9.92 -10.01 -0.42
C SER A 327 -8.56 -10.68 -0.64
N VAL A 328 -7.52 -10.23 0.07
CA VAL A 328 -6.18 -10.81 0.00
C VAL A 328 -6.14 -12.16 0.71
N TRP A 329 -6.78 -12.28 1.89
CA TRP A 329 -6.88 -13.56 2.61
C TRP A 329 -7.46 -14.67 1.74
N LEU A 330 -8.55 -14.42 1.03
CA LEU A 330 -9.19 -15.40 0.16
C LEU A 330 -8.23 -15.98 -0.90
N SER A 331 -7.20 -15.25 -1.29
CA SER A 331 -6.18 -15.73 -2.24
C SER A 331 -5.17 -16.72 -1.64
N TYR A 332 -5.05 -16.75 -0.31
CA TYR A 332 -4.11 -17.61 0.41
C TYR A 332 -4.78 -18.72 1.20
N ARG A 333 -6.06 -18.57 1.52
CA ARG A 333 -6.86 -19.42 2.37
C ARG A 333 -6.70 -20.92 2.08
N ASP A 334 -6.85 -21.33 0.82
CA ASP A 334 -6.80 -22.74 0.44
C ASP A 334 -5.41 -23.34 0.68
N ARG A 335 -4.36 -22.55 0.44
CA ARG A 335 -2.98 -22.98 0.71
C ARG A 335 -2.69 -23.05 2.21
N VAL A 336 -3.26 -22.16 3.01
CA VAL A 336 -3.15 -22.22 4.47
C VAL A 336 -3.86 -23.47 5.00
N ALA A 337 -5.08 -23.76 4.52
CA ALA A 337 -5.82 -24.96 4.89
C ALA A 337 -5.04 -26.25 4.59
N GLU A 338 -4.41 -26.32 3.41
CA GLU A 338 -3.57 -27.45 3.02
C GLU A 338 -2.38 -27.66 3.96
N LEU A 339 -1.73 -26.56 4.39
CA LEU A 339 -0.52 -26.61 5.21
C LEU A 339 -0.80 -26.83 6.69
N THR A 340 -1.87 -26.23 7.23
CA THR A 340 -2.23 -26.34 8.67
C THR A 340 -3.15 -27.51 8.97
N GLY A 341 -3.91 -27.96 7.97
CA GLY A 341 -4.98 -28.95 8.16
C GLY A 341 -6.29 -28.34 8.71
N HIS A 342 -6.34 -27.03 8.96
CA HIS A 342 -7.54 -26.31 9.38
C HIS A 342 -8.44 -26.05 8.17
N ASN A 343 -9.72 -26.40 8.24
CA ASN A 343 -10.64 -26.22 7.13
C ASN A 343 -12.05 -25.84 7.62
N PRO A 344 -12.48 -24.58 7.44
CA PRO A 344 -11.72 -23.44 6.90
C PRO A 344 -10.64 -22.94 7.85
N PRO A 345 -9.53 -22.34 7.34
CA PRO A 345 -8.54 -21.69 8.20
C PRO A 345 -9.03 -20.32 8.66
N ASP A 346 -8.60 -19.93 9.86
CA ASP A 346 -9.07 -18.73 10.55
C ASP A 346 -8.00 -17.63 10.55
N PRO A 347 -8.23 -16.45 9.94
CA PRO A 347 -7.26 -15.35 9.95
C PRO A 347 -7.00 -14.76 11.33
N TRP A 348 -7.83 -15.03 12.34
CA TRP A 348 -7.62 -14.62 13.73
C TRP A 348 -6.89 -15.69 14.55
N ASP A 349 -6.82 -16.94 14.08
CA ASP A 349 -5.96 -17.96 14.67
C ASP A 349 -4.49 -17.63 14.44
N ILE A 350 -3.68 -17.78 15.50
CA ILE A 350 -2.27 -17.36 15.45
C ILE A 350 -1.43 -18.27 14.53
N GLU A 351 -1.72 -19.56 14.49
CA GLU A 351 -0.99 -20.50 13.64
C GLU A 351 -1.30 -20.25 12.15
N ASP A 352 -2.60 -20.13 11.81
CA ASP A 352 -3.04 -19.84 10.45
C ASP A 352 -2.51 -18.50 9.96
N ALA A 353 -2.49 -17.47 10.83
CA ALA A 353 -1.93 -16.16 10.53
C ALA A 353 -0.43 -16.21 10.22
N PHE A 354 0.34 -16.96 11.04
CA PHE A 354 1.79 -17.13 10.81
C PHE A 354 2.08 -17.91 9.52
N VAL A 355 1.31 -18.97 9.27
CA VAL A 355 1.44 -19.75 8.02
C VAL A 355 1.03 -18.90 6.82
N ALA A 356 -0.06 -18.14 6.88
CA ALA A 356 -0.48 -17.26 5.79
C ALA A 356 0.56 -16.20 5.46
N ALA A 357 1.12 -15.53 6.47
CA ALA A 357 2.21 -14.57 6.28
C ALA A 357 3.44 -15.22 5.65
N SER A 358 3.82 -16.43 6.13
CA SER A 358 4.95 -17.17 5.58
C SER A 358 4.73 -17.56 4.12
N VAL A 359 3.53 -18.01 3.75
CA VAL A 359 3.17 -18.31 2.35
C VAL A 359 3.29 -17.07 1.48
N LYS A 360 2.73 -15.94 1.89
CA LYS A 360 2.81 -14.67 1.14
C LYS A 360 4.26 -14.23 0.94
N LEU A 361 5.08 -14.28 1.99
CA LEU A 361 6.47 -13.88 1.93
C LEU A 361 7.33 -14.84 1.09
N THR A 362 7.09 -16.14 1.17
CA THR A 362 7.84 -17.14 0.37
C THR A 362 7.46 -17.10 -1.10
N GLN A 363 6.20 -16.85 -1.44
CA GLN A 363 5.80 -16.57 -2.83
C GLN A 363 6.50 -15.33 -3.40
N ALA A 364 6.81 -14.35 -2.55
CA ALA A 364 7.62 -13.18 -2.93
C ALA A 364 9.13 -13.45 -2.99
N GLY A 365 9.58 -14.66 -2.62
CA GLY A 365 10.98 -15.12 -2.75
C GLY A 365 11.72 -15.33 -1.44
N ALA A 366 11.12 -15.12 -0.26
CA ALA A 366 11.79 -15.21 1.05
C ALA A 366 12.37 -16.59 1.38
N ALA A 367 11.89 -17.67 0.74
CA ALA A 367 12.43 -19.02 0.92
C ALA A 367 13.92 -19.16 0.53
N ALA A 368 14.47 -18.23 -0.27
CA ALA A 368 15.89 -18.19 -0.59
C ALA A 368 16.77 -17.82 0.62
N GLN A 369 16.21 -17.34 1.71
CA GLN A 369 16.86 -17.03 3.00
C GLN A 369 18.13 -16.18 2.88
N ASN A 370 18.16 -15.22 1.96
CA ASN A 370 19.24 -14.26 1.81
C ASN A 370 18.71 -12.83 1.92
N TYR A 371 19.59 -11.89 2.22
CA TYR A 371 19.22 -10.49 2.47
C TYR A 371 18.37 -9.88 1.37
N ASN A 372 18.79 -10.02 0.11
CA ASN A 372 18.10 -9.39 -1.01
C ASN A 372 16.69 -9.97 -1.25
N ALA A 373 16.55 -11.28 -1.13
CA ALA A 373 15.27 -11.96 -1.30
C ALA A 373 14.28 -11.62 -0.16
N GLU A 374 14.76 -11.62 1.08
CA GLU A 374 13.95 -11.26 2.25
C GLU A 374 13.56 -9.78 2.22
N TRP A 375 14.52 -8.89 1.93
CA TRP A 375 14.25 -7.46 1.77
C TRP A 375 13.19 -7.19 0.69
N LYS A 376 13.35 -7.79 -0.49
CA LYS A 376 12.36 -7.70 -1.57
C LYS A 376 11.01 -8.23 -1.15
N SER A 377 10.97 -9.36 -0.45
CA SER A 377 9.72 -9.96 0.01
C SER A 377 8.99 -9.09 1.03
N ALA A 378 9.71 -8.42 1.94
CA ALA A 378 9.15 -7.43 2.84
C ALA A 378 8.54 -6.24 2.07
N GLN A 379 9.24 -5.74 1.04
CA GLN A 379 8.71 -4.68 0.18
C GLN A 379 7.42 -5.09 -0.53
N ILE A 380 7.36 -6.30 -1.10
CA ILE A 380 6.16 -6.84 -1.76
C ILE A 380 5.03 -7.03 -0.74
N TYR A 381 5.34 -7.45 0.47
CA TYR A 381 4.35 -7.62 1.54
C TYR A 381 3.63 -6.32 1.85
N PHE A 382 4.36 -5.20 1.93
CA PHE A 382 3.86 -3.87 2.23
C PHE A 382 3.26 -3.16 1.01
N ALA A 383 4.01 -3.07 -0.11
CA ALA A 383 3.71 -2.20 -1.25
C ALA A 383 3.13 -2.95 -2.47
N GLY A 384 3.02 -4.29 -2.42
CA GLY A 384 2.51 -5.10 -3.53
C GLY A 384 3.31 -4.92 -4.81
N SER A 385 2.64 -4.63 -5.91
CA SER A 385 3.27 -4.43 -7.24
C SER A 385 4.22 -3.23 -7.29
N ARG A 386 4.11 -2.28 -6.36
CA ARG A 386 4.94 -1.07 -6.27
C ARG A 386 6.21 -1.26 -5.42
N TRP A 387 6.55 -2.48 -5.06
CA TRP A 387 7.66 -2.83 -4.18
C TRP A 387 9.01 -2.21 -4.57
N ASN A 388 9.26 -1.98 -5.86
CA ASN A 388 10.52 -1.42 -6.38
C ASN A 388 10.53 0.14 -6.39
N ASN A 389 9.53 0.79 -5.83
CA ASN A 389 9.55 2.24 -5.67
C ASN A 389 10.44 2.60 -4.47
N PRO A 390 11.49 3.43 -4.65
CA PRO A 390 12.40 3.84 -3.57
C PRO A 390 11.71 4.44 -2.35
N THR A 391 10.52 4.99 -2.50
CA THR A 391 9.71 5.54 -1.41
C THR A 391 9.40 4.51 -0.33
N TYR A 392 9.27 3.23 -0.70
CA TYR A 392 8.91 2.14 0.23
C TYR A 392 10.12 1.38 0.79
N TYR A 393 11.35 1.66 0.34
CA TYR A 393 12.56 0.94 0.77
C TYR A 393 12.80 0.98 2.28
N PHE A 394 12.34 2.06 2.92
CA PHE A 394 12.39 2.19 4.37
C PHE A 394 11.76 0.99 5.12
N TYR A 395 10.63 0.45 4.61
CA TYR A 395 9.95 -0.67 5.24
C TYR A 395 10.80 -1.95 5.21
N GLY A 396 11.37 -2.28 4.07
CA GLY A 396 12.27 -3.43 3.94
C GLY A 396 13.51 -3.31 4.82
N ASP A 397 14.13 -2.12 4.86
CA ASP A 397 15.28 -1.84 5.72
C ASP A 397 14.94 -2.05 7.20
N GLN A 398 13.80 -1.56 7.64
CA GLN A 398 13.32 -1.71 9.02
C GLN A 398 13.04 -3.18 9.38
N VAL A 399 12.39 -3.94 8.50
CA VAL A 399 12.14 -5.36 8.72
C VAL A 399 13.45 -6.14 8.80
N MET A 400 14.42 -5.84 7.93
CA MET A 400 15.72 -6.53 7.95
C MET A 400 16.57 -6.19 9.18
N GLU A 401 16.55 -4.95 9.67
CA GLU A 401 17.18 -4.59 10.94
C GLU A 401 16.54 -5.35 12.12
N MET A 402 15.20 -5.39 12.16
CA MET A 402 14.49 -6.14 13.18
C MET A 402 14.78 -7.64 13.10
N ALA A 403 14.85 -8.20 11.89
CA ALA A 403 15.19 -9.61 11.68
C ALA A 403 16.61 -9.96 12.19
N ALA A 404 17.56 -9.05 12.05
CA ALA A 404 18.91 -9.24 12.60
C ALA A 404 18.87 -9.26 14.14
N VAL A 405 18.18 -8.31 14.77
CA VAL A 405 18.03 -8.26 16.24
C VAL A 405 17.34 -9.52 16.76
N ILE A 406 16.24 -9.93 16.11
CA ILE A 406 15.52 -11.15 16.50
C ILE A 406 16.41 -12.39 16.32
N GLN A 407 17.19 -12.47 15.23
CA GLN A 407 18.11 -13.58 15.02
C GLN A 407 19.15 -13.70 16.15
N ASP A 408 19.72 -12.58 16.58
CA ASP A 408 20.65 -12.56 17.70
C ASP A 408 19.99 -13.03 19.01
N GLN A 409 18.76 -12.60 19.28
CA GLN A 409 17.97 -13.07 20.42
C GLN A 409 17.65 -14.58 20.32
N LEU A 410 17.25 -15.07 19.15
CA LEU A 410 17.00 -16.49 18.93
C LEU A 410 18.27 -17.33 19.09
N ASN A 411 19.43 -16.87 18.64
CA ASN A 411 20.70 -17.55 18.84
C ASN A 411 21.05 -17.72 20.33
N ILE A 412 20.52 -16.84 21.20
CA ILE A 412 20.67 -16.95 22.65
C ILE A 412 19.67 -17.95 23.23
N ILE A 413 18.41 -17.96 22.74
CA ILE A 413 17.31 -18.78 23.26
C ILE A 413 17.43 -20.26 22.85
N ILE A 414 17.89 -20.53 21.61
CA ILE A 414 17.88 -21.88 21.01
C ILE A 414 19.12 -22.70 21.40
N ARG A 415 20.17 -22.08 21.97
CA ARG A 415 21.35 -22.77 22.49
C ARG A 415 21.06 -23.36 23.86
#